data_42165866f6b2516f3ca20a8201666451
#
_entry.id   42165866f6b2516f3ca20a8201666451
#
_cell.length_a   1.000
_cell.length_b   1.000
_cell.length_c   1.000
_cell.angle_alpha   90.00
_cell.angle_beta   90.00
_cell.angle_gamma   90.00
#
_symmetry.space_group_name_H-M   'P 1'
#
loop_
_entity.id
_entity.type
_entity.pdbx_description
1 polymer ?
#
loop_
_entity_poly.entity_id
_entity_poly.type
_entity_poly.pdbx_seq_one_letter_code
_entity_poly.pdbx_strand_id
1 'polypeptide(L)'
;MTTYQFDNGIPGFEHLRQFVLSEVEGELPVRLMQSVEDENIAFLIASPFFFYNDYEWDLPDSVVQELKLDDEKDVEVWSVVTLNKDPNKSTINLLAPIVLNKTTKRGKQHIIHDHAYSSRAPLYQA
;
A
#
# COMPACT_ATOMS: atom_id res chain seq x y z
N MET A 1 -9.80 -8.47 -11.70
CA MET A 1 -9.37 -7.20 -11.08
C MET A 1 -10.31 -6.86 -9.91
N THR A 2 -9.79 -6.29 -8.87
CA THR A 2 -10.56 -6.00 -7.66
C THR A 2 -10.56 -4.50 -7.40
N THR A 3 -11.74 -3.95 -7.12
CA THR A 3 -11.90 -2.53 -6.80
C THR A 3 -11.99 -2.36 -5.28
N TYR A 4 -11.20 -1.44 -4.74
CA TYR A 4 -11.20 -1.12 -3.31
C TYR A 4 -11.69 0.29 -3.09
N GLN A 5 -12.47 0.46 -2.02
CA GLN A 5 -13.02 1.75 -1.61
C GLN A 5 -12.15 2.33 -0.48
N PHE A 6 -11.63 3.54 -0.71
CA PHE A 6 -10.87 4.30 0.29
C PHE A 6 -11.75 5.45 0.77
N ASP A 7 -12.47 5.23 1.86
CA ASP A 7 -13.46 6.20 2.35
C ASP A 7 -12.88 7.58 2.62
N ASN A 8 -11.63 7.63 3.06
CA ASN A 8 -10.94 8.89 3.34
C ASN A 8 -9.96 9.28 2.24
N GLY A 9 -9.96 8.56 1.13
CA GLY A 9 -9.00 8.76 0.06
C GLY A 9 -7.59 8.37 0.48
N ILE A 10 -6.62 8.84 -0.29
CA ILE A 10 -5.20 8.68 0.02
C ILE A 10 -4.65 10.09 0.27
N PRO A 11 -3.81 10.29 1.30
CA PRO A 11 -3.24 11.62 1.57
C PRO A 11 -2.62 12.25 0.32
N GLY A 12 -3.05 13.47 0.01
CA GLY A 12 -2.68 14.16 -1.22
C GLY A 12 -3.63 13.88 -2.39
N PHE A 13 -4.49 12.86 -2.28
CA PHE A 13 -5.44 12.47 -3.32
C PHE A 13 -6.80 12.15 -2.70
N GLU A 14 -7.24 12.94 -1.75
CA GLU A 14 -8.46 12.67 -0.96
C GLU A 14 -9.74 12.65 -1.80
N HIS A 15 -9.70 13.25 -2.98
CA HIS A 15 -10.83 13.24 -3.92
C HIS A 15 -10.95 11.93 -4.71
N LEU A 16 -9.92 11.08 -4.67
CA LEU A 16 -9.92 9.79 -5.34
C LEU A 16 -10.20 8.71 -4.31
N ARG A 17 -11.31 8.01 -4.47
CA ARG A 17 -11.79 7.07 -3.46
C ARG A 17 -11.89 5.63 -3.92
N GLN A 18 -11.80 5.38 -5.23
CA GLN A 18 -11.88 4.02 -5.76
C GLN A 18 -10.64 3.70 -6.57
N PHE A 19 -10.06 2.54 -6.27
CA PHE A 19 -8.86 2.08 -6.95
C PHE A 19 -9.03 0.61 -7.35
N VAL A 20 -8.59 0.29 -8.55
CA VAL A 20 -8.55 -1.08 -9.05
C VAL A 20 -7.15 -1.64 -8.85
N LEU A 21 -7.07 -2.80 -8.24
CA LEU A 21 -5.81 -3.49 -8.03
C LEU A 21 -5.60 -4.49 -9.16
N SER A 22 -4.52 -4.32 -9.91
CA SER A 22 -4.17 -5.17 -11.07
C SER A 22 -2.85 -5.85 -10.82
N GLU A 23 -2.72 -7.08 -11.31
CA GLU A 23 -1.45 -7.78 -11.28
C GLU A 23 -0.50 -7.21 -12.32
N VAL A 24 0.77 -7.11 -11.95
CA VAL A 24 1.86 -6.76 -12.85
C VAL A 24 2.58 -8.06 -13.22
N GLU A 25 2.86 -8.26 -14.50
CA GLU A 25 3.56 -9.46 -14.94
C GLU A 25 4.94 -9.56 -14.30
N GLY A 26 5.32 -10.78 -13.90
CA GLY A 26 6.61 -11.06 -13.30
C GLY A 26 6.47 -11.84 -12.01
N GLU A 27 7.60 -12.19 -11.43
CA GLU A 27 7.65 -12.99 -10.20
C GLU A 27 7.67 -12.17 -8.92
N LEU A 28 7.87 -10.85 -9.04
CA LEU A 28 7.90 -9.97 -7.86
C LEU A 28 6.49 -9.71 -7.33
N PRO A 29 6.32 -9.59 -6.01
CA PRO A 29 5.03 -9.30 -5.41
C PRO A 29 4.70 -7.81 -5.53
N VAL A 30 4.45 -7.39 -6.76
CA VAL A 30 4.08 -6.01 -7.09
C VAL A 30 2.71 -5.99 -7.76
N ARG A 31 2.01 -4.90 -7.58
CA ARG A 31 0.69 -4.67 -8.18
C ARG A 31 0.59 -3.21 -8.61
N LEU A 32 -0.34 -2.95 -9.51
CA LEU A 32 -0.67 -1.59 -9.91
C LEU A 32 -2.02 -1.22 -9.29
N MET A 33 -2.06 -0.08 -8.58
CA MET A 33 -3.28 0.44 -7.99
C MET A 33 -3.71 1.66 -8.78
N GLN A 34 -4.73 1.48 -9.63
CA GLN A 34 -5.19 2.47 -10.59
C GLN A 34 -6.45 3.17 -10.10
N SER A 35 -6.45 4.51 -10.13
CA SER A 35 -7.66 5.28 -9.80
C SER A 35 -8.76 5.02 -10.83
N VAL A 36 -9.98 4.82 -10.34
CA VAL A 36 -11.16 4.71 -11.19
C VAL A 36 -11.61 6.10 -11.67
N GLU A 37 -11.50 7.10 -10.81
CA GLU A 37 -11.97 8.47 -11.09
C GLU A 37 -11.01 9.26 -11.97
N ASP A 38 -9.71 8.93 -11.93
CA ASP A 38 -8.69 9.64 -12.71
C ASP A 38 -7.72 8.62 -13.32
N GLU A 39 -7.86 8.37 -14.60
CA GLU A 39 -7.04 7.36 -15.30
C GLU A 39 -5.56 7.71 -15.36
N ASN A 40 -5.20 8.96 -15.08
CA ASN A 40 -3.80 9.40 -15.07
C ASN A 40 -3.10 9.14 -13.74
N ILE A 41 -3.84 8.70 -12.73
CA ILE A 41 -3.30 8.44 -11.40
C ILE A 41 -3.26 6.93 -11.13
N ALA A 42 -2.05 6.42 -10.93
CA ALA A 42 -1.81 5.03 -10.56
C ALA A 42 -0.60 4.96 -9.65
N PHE A 43 -0.60 3.98 -8.75
CA PHE A 43 0.50 3.74 -7.84
C PHE A 43 1.04 2.33 -8.06
N LEU A 44 2.36 2.21 -8.17
CA LEU A 44 3.00 0.90 -8.10
C LEU A 44 3.13 0.57 -6.62
N ILE A 45 2.62 -0.60 -6.22
CA ILE A 45 2.69 -1.07 -4.84
C ILE A 45 3.36 -2.43 -4.79
N ALA A 46 4.04 -2.69 -3.68
CA ALA A 46 4.77 -3.93 -3.47
C ALA A 46 4.57 -4.43 -2.06
N SER A 47 4.81 -5.73 -1.85
CA SER A 47 4.78 -6.30 -0.50
C SER A 47 6.01 -5.81 0.27
N PRO A 48 5.84 -5.04 1.35
CA PRO A 48 6.99 -4.58 2.12
C PRO A 48 7.73 -5.72 2.79
N PHE A 49 7.04 -6.81 3.11
CA PHE A 49 7.65 -7.97 3.79
C PHE A 49 8.61 -8.73 2.88
N PHE A 50 8.39 -8.67 1.58
CA PHE A 50 9.30 -9.30 0.62
C PHE A 50 10.65 -8.58 0.56
N PHE A 51 10.63 -7.24 0.63
CA PHE A 51 11.84 -6.43 0.53
C PHE A 51 12.51 -6.20 1.88
N TYR A 52 11.74 -6.23 2.97
CA TYR A 52 12.21 -6.02 4.33
C TYR A 52 11.60 -7.09 5.22
N ASN A 53 12.30 -8.21 5.39
CA ASN A 53 11.79 -9.40 6.08
C ASN A 53 11.36 -9.14 7.53
N ASP A 54 12.00 -8.19 8.18
CA ASP A 54 11.72 -7.86 9.57
C ASP A 54 10.78 -6.66 9.73
N TYR A 55 10.13 -6.23 8.64
CA TYR A 55 9.13 -5.17 8.71
C TYR A 55 7.96 -5.62 9.58
N GLU A 56 7.68 -4.85 10.61
CA GLU A 56 6.68 -5.19 11.60
C GLU A 56 6.10 -3.93 12.23
N TRP A 57 4.78 -3.93 12.44
CA TRP A 57 4.09 -2.85 13.14
C TRP A 57 2.72 -3.34 13.57
N ASP A 58 2.14 -2.67 14.58
CA ASP A 58 0.84 -3.05 15.12
C ASP A 58 -0.26 -2.28 14.41
N LEU A 59 -1.31 -3.02 14.01
CA LEU A 59 -2.48 -2.44 13.37
C LEU A 59 -3.37 -1.80 14.43
N PRO A 60 -3.58 -0.47 14.40
CA PRO A 60 -4.42 0.18 15.42
C PRO A 60 -5.87 -0.26 15.34
N ASP A 61 -6.54 -0.29 16.49
CA ASP A 61 -7.97 -0.63 16.56
C ASP A 61 -8.81 0.29 15.68
N SER A 62 -8.43 1.56 15.56
CA SER A 62 -9.15 2.50 14.72
C SER A 62 -9.17 2.07 13.25
N VAL A 63 -8.06 1.51 12.77
CA VAL A 63 -7.98 1.00 11.39
C VAL A 63 -8.79 -0.28 11.25
N VAL A 64 -8.72 -1.17 12.24
CA VAL A 64 -9.52 -2.40 12.27
C VAL A 64 -11.01 -2.05 12.15
N GLN A 65 -11.48 -1.06 12.89
CA GLN A 65 -12.88 -0.63 12.86
C GLN A 65 -13.25 0.06 11.54
N GLU A 66 -12.39 0.94 11.06
CA GLU A 66 -12.64 1.68 9.82
C GLU A 66 -12.77 0.73 8.62
N LEU A 67 -11.92 -0.29 8.56
CA LEU A 67 -11.92 -1.27 7.47
C LEU A 67 -12.85 -2.46 7.74
N LYS A 68 -13.49 -2.51 8.91
CA LYS A 68 -14.37 -3.60 9.33
C LYS A 68 -13.68 -4.95 9.25
N LEU A 69 -12.48 -5.02 9.81
CA LEU A 69 -11.66 -6.22 9.82
C LEU A 69 -12.14 -7.16 10.93
N ASP A 70 -12.65 -8.33 10.55
CA ASP A 70 -13.09 -9.36 11.48
C ASP A 70 -12.05 -10.47 11.65
N ASP A 71 -11.19 -10.65 10.65
CA ASP A 71 -10.20 -11.73 10.65
C ASP A 71 -8.90 -11.21 10.06
N GLU A 72 -7.80 -11.51 10.72
CA GLU A 72 -6.47 -11.08 10.23
C GLU A 72 -6.11 -11.69 8.86
N LYS A 73 -6.77 -12.78 8.46
CA LYS A 73 -6.57 -13.38 7.15
C LYS A 73 -7.07 -12.49 6.02
N ASP A 74 -7.95 -11.55 6.34
CA ASP A 74 -8.51 -10.63 5.36
C ASP A 74 -7.63 -9.42 5.10
N VAL A 75 -6.57 -9.25 5.89
CA VAL A 75 -5.68 -8.10 5.79
C VAL A 75 -4.60 -8.33 4.75
N GLU A 76 -4.44 -7.36 3.85
CA GLU A 76 -3.25 -7.26 2.99
C GLU A 76 -2.56 -5.94 3.27
N VAL A 77 -1.24 -5.97 3.30
CA VAL A 77 -0.42 -4.76 3.50
C VAL A 77 0.47 -4.57 2.29
N TRP A 78 0.42 -3.38 1.72
CA TRP A 78 1.21 -2.98 0.56
C TRP A 78 1.92 -1.66 0.84
N SER A 79 3.00 -1.42 0.12
CA SER A 79 3.74 -0.16 0.21
C SER A 79 3.93 0.44 -1.17
N VAL A 80 3.79 1.76 -1.27
CA VAL A 80 4.00 2.47 -2.54
C VAL A 80 5.49 2.47 -2.88
N VAL A 81 5.78 2.14 -4.13
CA VAL A 81 7.14 2.13 -4.67
C VAL A 81 7.31 3.32 -5.61
N THR A 82 8.41 4.01 -5.47
CA THR A 82 8.81 5.07 -6.40
C THR A 82 10.00 4.59 -7.21
N LEU A 83 9.78 4.39 -8.50
CA LEU A 83 10.84 3.95 -9.40
C LEU A 83 11.69 5.13 -9.83
N ASN A 84 13.02 4.92 -9.85
CA ASN A 84 13.98 5.89 -10.33
C ASN A 84 14.55 5.40 -11.66
N LYS A 85 15.03 6.30 -12.50
CA LYS A 85 15.71 5.93 -13.76
C LYS A 85 16.90 5.02 -13.49
N ASP A 86 17.58 5.26 -12.37
CA ASP A 86 18.57 4.34 -11.84
C ASP A 86 17.84 3.40 -10.87
N PRO A 87 17.66 2.10 -11.22
CA PRO A 87 16.91 1.17 -10.37
C PRO A 87 17.42 1.11 -8.93
N ASN A 88 18.73 1.31 -8.74
CA ASN A 88 19.33 1.26 -7.40
C ASN A 88 18.91 2.43 -6.51
N LYS A 89 18.28 3.46 -7.10
CA LYS A 89 17.78 4.61 -6.36
C LYS A 89 16.26 4.58 -6.16
N SER A 90 15.61 3.49 -6.56
CA SER A 90 14.19 3.30 -6.32
C SER A 90 13.92 3.14 -4.83
N THR A 91 12.75 3.61 -4.38
CA THR A 91 12.42 3.61 -2.95
C THR A 91 11.06 2.97 -2.70
N ILE A 92 10.85 2.55 -1.46
CA ILE A 92 9.59 1.98 -0.97
C ILE A 92 9.18 2.73 0.29
N ASN A 93 7.89 3.05 0.38
CA ASN A 93 7.35 3.78 1.52
C ASN A 93 6.96 2.82 2.64
N LEU A 94 7.84 2.68 3.64
CA LEU A 94 7.59 1.83 4.79
C LEU A 94 6.87 2.56 5.93
N LEU A 95 6.80 3.90 5.85
CA LEU A 95 6.18 4.72 6.88
C LEU A 95 4.66 4.76 6.76
N ALA A 96 4.13 4.70 5.54
CA ALA A 96 2.70 4.85 5.30
C ALA A 96 2.17 3.71 4.42
N PRO A 97 2.07 2.48 4.97
CA PRO A 97 1.58 1.34 4.19
C PRO A 97 0.10 1.47 3.83
N ILE A 98 -0.26 0.79 2.77
CA ILE A 98 -1.64 0.66 2.35
C ILE A 98 -2.18 -0.64 2.94
N VAL A 99 -3.25 -0.52 3.71
CA VAL A 99 -3.92 -1.66 4.35
C VAL A 99 -5.22 -1.92 3.63
N LEU A 100 -5.41 -3.15 3.18
CA LEU A 100 -6.61 -3.56 2.46
C LEU A 100 -7.34 -4.66 3.21
N ASN A 101 -8.68 -4.58 3.21
CA ASN A 101 -9.53 -5.67 3.65
C ASN A 101 -10.06 -6.38 2.41
N LYS A 102 -9.65 -7.62 2.20
CA LYS A 102 -10.01 -8.41 1.02
C LYS A 102 -11.49 -8.75 0.96
N THR A 103 -12.14 -8.83 2.11
CA THR A 103 -13.56 -9.21 2.19
C THR A 103 -14.48 -8.03 1.97
N THR A 104 -14.26 -6.92 2.67
CA THR A 104 -15.10 -5.73 2.53
C THR A 104 -14.71 -4.84 1.35
N LYS A 105 -13.54 -5.08 0.77
CA LYS A 105 -12.98 -4.28 -0.33
C LYS A 105 -12.77 -2.83 0.08
N ARG A 106 -12.36 -2.61 1.31
CA ARG A 106 -12.01 -1.30 1.85
C ARG A 106 -10.52 -1.19 2.02
N GLY A 107 -10.00 0.01 1.82
CA GLY A 107 -8.58 0.28 1.97
C GLY A 107 -8.32 1.58 2.70
N LYS A 108 -7.11 1.72 3.22
CA LYS A 108 -6.64 2.90 3.91
C LYS A 108 -5.12 2.98 3.82
N GLN A 109 -4.60 4.18 3.63
CA GLN A 109 -3.17 4.42 3.82
C GLN A 109 -2.97 4.85 5.27
N HIS A 110 -2.27 4.03 6.04
CA HIS A 110 -2.04 4.27 7.46
C HIS A 110 -0.62 4.80 7.69
N ILE A 111 -0.49 5.92 8.40
CA ILE A 111 0.81 6.48 8.74
C ILE A 111 1.27 5.89 10.06
N ILE A 112 2.41 5.20 10.05
CA ILE A 112 3.01 4.61 11.23
C ILE A 112 3.77 5.71 11.98
N HIS A 113 3.55 5.79 13.29
CA HIS A 113 4.21 6.81 14.12
C HIS A 113 5.54 6.32 14.72
N ASP A 114 6.05 5.21 14.23
CA ASP A 114 7.34 4.67 14.64
C ASP A 114 8.44 5.28 13.76
N HIS A 115 9.44 5.88 14.39
CA HIS A 115 10.54 6.55 13.69
C HIS A 115 11.52 5.57 13.03
N ALA A 116 11.36 4.27 13.22
CA ALA A 116 12.23 3.27 12.62
C ALA A 116 12.01 3.12 11.10
N TYR A 117 10.88 3.61 10.59
CA TYR A 117 10.54 3.42 9.18
C TYR A 117 10.58 4.73 8.40
N SER A 118 11.06 4.62 7.15
CA SER A 118 11.22 5.75 6.26
C SER A 118 10.18 5.72 5.14
N SER A 119 9.72 6.89 4.71
CA SER A 119 8.87 7.01 3.53
C SER A 119 9.65 6.79 2.22
N ARG A 120 10.98 6.75 2.30
CA ARG A 120 11.88 6.59 1.15
C ARG A 120 12.97 5.56 1.44
N ALA A 121 12.60 4.40 1.95
CA ALA A 121 13.54 3.33 2.18
C ALA A 121 14.05 2.79 0.83
N PRO A 122 15.32 2.39 0.73
CA PRO A 122 15.82 1.79 -0.51
C PRO A 122 15.01 0.55 -0.87
N LEU A 123 14.57 0.45 -2.13
CA LEU A 123 13.87 -0.75 -2.59
C LEU A 123 14.83 -1.94 -2.63
N TYR A 124 16.05 -1.70 -3.09
CA TYR A 124 17.08 -2.72 -3.12
C TYR A 124 18.11 -2.44 -2.04
N GLN A 125 18.23 -3.37 -1.12
CA GLN A 125 19.25 -3.29 -0.08
C GLN A 125 20.56 -3.84 -0.62
N ALA A 126 21.64 -3.09 -0.40
CA ALA A 126 22.96 -3.52 -0.84
C ALA A 126 23.51 -4.64 0.03
#